data_d4cffd5ffe0e5b9fe63e11f5bceb3a73
#
_entry.id   d4cffd5ffe0e5b9fe63e11f5bceb3a73
#
_cell.length_a   1.000
_cell.length_b   1.000
_cell.length_c   1.000
_cell.angle_alpha   90.00
_cell.angle_beta   90.00
_cell.angle_gamma   90.00
#
_symmetry.space_group_name_H-M   'P 1'
#
loop_
_entity.id
_entity.type
_entity.pdbx_description
1 polymer ?
#
loop_
_entity_poly.entity_id
_entity_poly.type
_entity_poly.pdbx_seq_one_letter_code
_entity_poly.pdbx_strand_id
1 'polypeptide(L)'
;MSEIRNPQLWESGELKIEWVRHHMPLLDGLEKEFKETKPFKGLKVALSVHLEAKTAHLCEVLAEGGAEMYVTGSNPLSTQDDVAAALVHEGLNVFAVHGATPEEYEHGIRRVIECGPNIIIDDGGDLVTMIHENYPELIPNVIGGCEETTTGILRLETMNRERRLRFPMMLVNNAACKHFFDNRYGTGQSVWDGINRTTNLIVAGKYVVVAGYGWCGKGVAMRAKGLGAKVIVTEVDPIKAMEAVMDGFQVMSMAQAASEGDIFVTVTGCDDVITKEHFLAMKDGAICCNAGHFDCEVNVAQLKELAVSEKPARQNIQEYDLPDGRKVYIIAEGRLVNLAAGDGHPAEIMDMSFAIQALSAKYLADNRMVLARDLGDMLHCVPESIDREVAFRKLRDWGITIDTLTPAQHKYLYGE
;
A
#
# COMPACT_ATOMS: atom_id res chain seq x y z
N MET A 1 19.65 16.18 -10.21
CA MET A 1 20.16 16.38 -8.82
C MET A 1 18.98 16.08 -7.92
N SER A 2 19.16 15.19 -6.96
CA SER A 2 18.11 14.81 -6.00
C SER A 2 17.66 15.98 -5.12
N GLU A 3 16.41 15.94 -4.64
CA GLU A 3 15.81 16.97 -3.80
C GLU A 3 15.22 16.30 -2.55
N ILE A 4 16.00 16.31 -1.48
CA ILE A 4 15.69 15.72 -0.17
C ILE A 4 15.99 16.70 0.95
N ARG A 5 15.37 16.50 2.14
CA ARG A 5 15.50 17.47 3.24
C ARG A 5 16.84 17.38 4.00
N ASN A 6 17.29 16.19 4.36
CA ASN A 6 18.40 15.95 5.27
C ASN A 6 19.42 14.92 4.73
N PRO A 7 20.29 15.26 3.79
CA PRO A 7 21.25 14.31 3.21
C PRO A 7 22.22 13.67 4.24
N GLN A 8 22.43 14.31 5.39
CA GLN A 8 23.33 13.78 6.44
C GLN A 8 22.76 12.61 7.24
N LEU A 9 21.47 12.29 7.07
CA LEU A 9 20.83 11.18 7.78
C LEU A 9 21.06 9.81 7.12
N TRP A 10 21.87 9.73 6.06
CA TRP A 10 22.03 8.53 5.25
C TRP A 10 22.47 7.30 6.05
N GLU A 11 23.33 7.43 7.07
CA GLU A 11 23.78 6.31 7.94
C GLU A 11 22.58 5.68 8.70
N SER A 12 21.65 6.51 9.18
CA SER A 12 20.42 6.02 9.83
C SER A 12 19.52 5.28 8.85
N GLY A 13 19.39 5.79 7.64
CA GLY A 13 18.62 5.15 6.57
C GLY A 13 19.22 3.81 6.14
N GLU A 14 20.54 3.77 5.96
CA GLU A 14 21.28 2.55 5.60
C GLU A 14 21.08 1.43 6.64
N LEU A 15 21.16 1.73 7.92
CA LEU A 15 20.87 0.76 9.00
C LEU A 15 19.46 0.18 8.91
N LYS A 16 18.47 0.99 8.55
CA LYS A 16 17.09 0.52 8.34
C LYS A 16 16.97 -0.38 7.11
N ILE A 17 17.61 0.01 6.00
CA ILE A 17 17.61 -0.77 4.75
C ILE A 17 18.34 -2.10 4.97
N GLU A 18 19.49 -2.09 5.64
CA GLU A 18 20.24 -3.31 5.96
C GLU A 18 19.44 -4.28 6.85
N TRP A 19 18.70 -3.74 7.84
CA TRP A 19 17.79 -4.54 8.65
C TRP A 19 16.72 -5.24 7.83
N VAL A 20 16.01 -4.52 6.96
CA VAL A 20 14.93 -5.12 6.15
C VAL A 20 15.49 -6.06 5.08
N ARG A 21 16.63 -5.77 4.48
CA ARG A 21 17.33 -6.65 3.52
C ARG A 21 17.56 -8.04 4.13
N HIS A 22 17.99 -8.11 5.40
CA HIS A 22 18.19 -9.38 6.09
C HIS A 22 16.88 -10.19 6.25
N HIS A 23 15.73 -9.53 6.25
CA HIS A 23 14.41 -10.15 6.39
C HIS A 23 13.63 -10.25 5.07
N MET A 24 14.27 -9.93 3.94
CA MET A 24 13.69 -9.97 2.60
C MET A 24 14.52 -10.85 1.65
N PRO A 25 14.71 -12.15 1.98
CA PRO A 25 15.63 -13.04 1.27
C PRO A 25 15.24 -13.30 -0.18
N LEU A 26 13.95 -13.17 -0.52
CA LEU A 26 13.47 -13.35 -1.88
C LEU A 26 13.94 -12.19 -2.78
N LEU A 27 13.82 -10.95 -2.31
CA LEU A 27 14.38 -9.78 -3.00
C LEU A 27 15.90 -9.84 -3.10
N ASP A 28 16.59 -10.28 -2.05
CA ASP A 28 18.04 -10.50 -2.04
C ASP A 28 18.48 -11.52 -3.11
N GLY A 29 17.66 -12.56 -3.29
CA GLY A 29 17.85 -13.54 -4.36
C GLY A 29 17.68 -12.94 -5.76
N LEU A 30 16.68 -12.08 -5.94
CA LEU A 30 16.43 -11.35 -7.18
C LEU A 30 17.54 -10.32 -7.46
N GLU A 31 18.06 -9.64 -6.44
CA GLU A 31 19.19 -8.72 -6.59
C GLU A 31 20.39 -9.41 -7.24
N LYS A 32 20.78 -10.60 -6.74
CA LYS A 32 21.88 -11.41 -7.29
C LYS A 32 21.62 -11.80 -8.74
N GLU A 33 20.41 -12.27 -9.05
CA GLU A 33 19.99 -12.64 -10.41
C GLU A 33 20.02 -11.43 -11.36
N PHE A 34 19.49 -10.28 -10.92
CA PHE A 34 19.41 -9.07 -11.73
C PHE A 34 20.77 -8.41 -11.92
N LYS A 35 21.66 -8.52 -10.94
CA LYS A 35 23.07 -8.08 -11.06
C LYS A 35 23.80 -8.79 -12.18
N GLU A 36 23.55 -10.08 -12.38
CA GLU A 36 24.14 -10.89 -13.44
C GLU A 36 23.46 -10.66 -14.80
N THR A 37 22.12 -10.62 -14.82
CA THR A 37 21.32 -10.59 -16.06
C THR A 37 21.08 -9.21 -16.62
N LYS A 38 21.12 -8.16 -15.76
CA LYS A 38 20.89 -6.74 -16.11
C LYS A 38 19.62 -6.50 -16.93
N PRO A 39 18.45 -6.97 -16.47
CA PRO A 39 17.19 -6.90 -17.24
C PRO A 39 16.74 -5.47 -17.55
N PHE A 40 17.16 -4.49 -16.76
CA PHE A 40 16.79 -3.08 -16.92
C PHE A 40 17.86 -2.20 -17.53
N LYS A 41 18.90 -2.81 -18.11
CA LYS A 41 20.02 -2.05 -18.68
C LYS A 41 19.56 -1.02 -19.72
N GLY A 42 19.85 0.25 -19.44
CA GLY A 42 19.49 1.38 -20.31
C GLY A 42 18.05 1.82 -20.21
N LEU A 43 17.30 1.34 -19.21
CA LEU A 43 15.94 1.75 -18.91
C LEU A 43 15.90 2.71 -17.72
N LYS A 44 15.04 3.72 -17.80
CA LYS A 44 14.69 4.62 -16.71
C LYS A 44 13.41 4.14 -16.03
N VAL A 45 13.48 3.96 -14.73
CA VAL A 45 12.35 3.53 -13.90
C VAL A 45 11.94 4.66 -12.98
N ALA A 46 10.70 5.14 -13.12
CA ALA A 46 10.07 6.08 -12.21
C ALA A 46 9.26 5.29 -11.17
N LEU A 47 9.51 5.57 -9.89
CA LEU A 47 8.83 4.90 -8.79
C LEU A 47 8.19 5.94 -7.87
N SER A 48 6.89 5.77 -7.60
CA SER A 48 6.13 6.46 -6.56
C SER A 48 5.44 5.44 -5.67
N VAL A 49 6.09 5.06 -4.59
CA VAL A 49 5.59 4.12 -3.57
C VAL A 49 5.93 4.72 -2.21
N HIS A 50 5.29 4.26 -1.14
CA HIS A 50 5.64 4.69 0.22
C HIS A 50 7.15 4.56 0.46
N LEU A 51 7.88 5.69 0.56
CA LEU A 51 9.34 5.70 0.62
C LEU A 51 9.83 5.44 2.05
N GLU A 52 10.00 4.15 2.33
CA GLU A 52 10.55 3.61 3.57
C GLU A 52 11.56 2.48 3.25
N ALA A 53 12.16 1.85 4.26
CA ALA A 53 13.31 0.96 4.07
C ALA A 53 13.08 -0.21 3.10
N LYS A 54 11.87 -0.82 3.11
CA LYS A 54 11.57 -1.96 2.22
C LYS A 54 11.45 -1.52 0.75
N THR A 55 10.86 -0.35 0.52
CA THR A 55 10.79 0.28 -0.81
C THR A 55 12.19 0.67 -1.30
N ALA A 56 13.04 1.15 -0.41
CA ALA A 56 14.43 1.45 -0.75
C ALA A 56 15.16 0.19 -1.23
N HIS A 57 15.02 -0.92 -0.53
CA HIS A 57 15.62 -2.20 -0.97
C HIS A 57 15.09 -2.65 -2.35
N LEU A 58 13.80 -2.47 -2.66
CA LEU A 58 13.29 -2.69 -4.02
C LEU A 58 14.01 -1.80 -5.04
N CYS A 59 14.21 -0.51 -4.72
CA CYS A 59 14.93 0.42 -5.61
C CYS A 59 16.38 -0.04 -5.88
N GLU A 60 17.07 -0.52 -4.85
CA GLU A 60 18.43 -1.08 -4.98
C GLU A 60 18.46 -2.31 -5.89
N VAL A 61 17.51 -3.25 -5.72
CA VAL A 61 17.38 -4.45 -6.57
C VAL A 61 17.18 -4.09 -8.03
N LEU A 62 16.34 -3.09 -8.32
CA LEU A 62 16.12 -2.63 -9.70
C LEU A 62 17.35 -1.90 -10.26
N ALA A 63 18.04 -1.09 -9.45
CA ALA A 63 19.26 -0.40 -9.82
C ALA A 63 20.40 -1.39 -10.10
N GLU A 64 20.57 -2.42 -9.25
CA GLU A 64 21.51 -3.52 -9.51
C GLU A 64 21.15 -4.29 -10.79
N GLY A 65 19.87 -4.35 -11.16
CA GLY A 65 19.39 -4.85 -12.45
C GLY A 65 19.71 -3.94 -13.63
N GLY A 66 20.33 -2.78 -13.42
CA GLY A 66 20.76 -1.83 -14.46
C GLY A 66 19.76 -0.72 -14.74
N ALA A 67 18.73 -0.56 -13.91
CA ALA A 67 17.78 0.55 -14.01
C ALA A 67 18.42 1.88 -13.58
N GLU A 68 18.15 2.95 -14.31
CA GLU A 68 18.35 4.32 -13.82
C GLU A 68 17.11 4.74 -13.02
N MET A 69 17.24 4.73 -11.70
CA MET A 69 16.10 4.94 -10.80
C MET A 69 15.80 6.41 -10.55
N TYR A 70 14.52 6.75 -10.59
CA TYR A 70 13.95 8.06 -10.20
C TYR A 70 12.81 7.80 -9.22
N VAL A 71 12.99 8.24 -7.97
CA VAL A 71 12.18 7.80 -6.84
C VAL A 71 11.50 8.98 -6.16
N THR A 72 10.20 8.84 -5.88
CA THR A 72 9.44 9.73 -4.99
C THR A 72 8.56 8.90 -4.05
N GLY A 73 7.97 9.56 -3.04
CA GLY A 73 7.02 8.89 -2.15
C GLY A 73 5.58 9.05 -2.64
N SER A 74 4.73 8.04 -2.48
CA SER A 74 3.30 8.10 -2.77
C SER A 74 2.47 8.78 -1.67
N ASN A 75 3.08 9.06 -0.50
CA ASN A 75 2.42 9.74 0.60
C ASN A 75 3.43 10.54 1.45
N PRO A 76 3.16 11.83 1.72
CA PRO A 76 4.07 12.68 2.49
C PRO A 76 4.40 12.17 3.90
N LEU A 77 3.44 11.57 4.61
CA LEU A 77 3.66 11.14 5.99
C LEU A 77 4.36 9.78 6.11
N SER A 78 4.37 8.98 5.04
CA SER A 78 5.07 7.69 5.02
C SER A 78 6.51 7.79 4.55
N THR A 79 6.88 8.88 3.88
CA THR A 79 8.26 9.14 3.45
C THR A 79 9.18 9.25 4.67
N GLN A 80 10.32 8.57 4.64
CA GLN A 80 11.37 8.64 5.66
C GLN A 80 12.60 9.37 5.10
N ASP A 81 12.90 10.54 5.66
CA ASP A 81 13.99 11.40 5.17
C ASP A 81 15.38 10.75 5.23
N ASP A 82 15.61 9.90 6.23
CA ASP A 82 16.86 9.15 6.37
C ASP A 82 17.00 8.06 5.31
N VAL A 83 15.92 7.38 4.97
CA VAL A 83 15.90 6.39 3.87
C VAL A 83 16.10 7.08 2.51
N ALA A 84 15.45 8.22 2.30
CA ALA A 84 15.69 9.03 1.10
C ALA A 84 17.16 9.47 0.98
N ALA A 85 17.78 9.83 2.12
CA ALA A 85 19.19 10.20 2.18
C ALA A 85 20.13 9.03 1.85
N ALA A 86 19.82 7.81 2.32
CA ALA A 86 20.59 6.60 2.02
C ALA A 86 20.57 6.29 0.53
N LEU A 87 19.40 6.31 -0.12
CA LEU A 87 19.29 6.10 -1.57
C LEU A 87 20.06 7.14 -2.39
N VAL A 88 20.07 8.40 -1.96
CA VAL A 88 20.88 9.46 -2.60
C VAL A 88 22.39 9.19 -2.40
N HIS A 89 22.79 8.71 -1.22
CA HIS A 89 24.17 8.34 -0.93
C HIS A 89 24.67 7.22 -1.85
N GLU A 90 23.81 6.26 -2.16
CA GLU A 90 24.05 5.18 -3.10
C GLU A 90 23.96 5.59 -4.59
N GLY A 91 23.61 6.83 -4.86
CA GLY A 91 23.63 7.41 -6.22
C GLY A 91 22.29 7.36 -6.97
N LEU A 92 21.18 7.02 -6.32
CA LEU A 92 19.86 7.05 -6.93
C LEU A 92 19.32 8.51 -6.97
N ASN A 93 18.39 8.76 -7.90
CA ASN A 93 17.74 10.07 -8.01
C ASN A 93 16.45 10.06 -7.15
N VAL A 94 16.43 10.86 -6.07
CA VAL A 94 15.31 10.88 -5.12
C VAL A 94 14.74 12.28 -4.97
N PHE A 95 13.41 12.39 -5.01
CA PHE A 95 12.62 13.63 -4.92
C PHE A 95 11.49 13.46 -3.93
N ALA A 96 11.83 13.32 -2.64
CA ALA A 96 10.85 13.01 -1.60
C ALA A 96 11.24 13.67 -0.27
N VAL A 97 10.23 14.13 0.46
CA VAL A 97 10.38 14.84 1.73
C VAL A 97 9.27 14.40 2.70
N HIS A 98 9.63 14.06 3.94
CA HIS A 98 8.65 13.79 5.00
C HIS A 98 7.82 15.02 5.32
N GLY A 99 6.50 14.87 5.41
CA GLY A 99 5.58 15.98 5.70
C GLY A 99 5.53 17.03 4.59
N ALA A 100 5.76 16.62 3.33
CA ALA A 100 5.65 17.51 2.16
C ALA A 100 4.27 18.16 2.08
N THR A 101 4.23 19.43 1.69
CA THR A 101 2.97 20.10 1.33
C THR A 101 2.41 19.49 0.03
N PRO A 102 1.12 19.73 -0.31
CA PRO A 102 0.57 19.27 -1.58
C PRO A 102 1.40 19.71 -2.80
N GLU A 103 1.92 20.94 -2.78
CA GLU A 103 2.75 21.50 -3.85
C GLU A 103 4.13 20.80 -3.92
N GLU A 104 4.76 20.52 -2.77
CA GLU A 104 6.02 19.78 -2.69
C GLU A 104 5.84 18.33 -3.14
N TYR A 105 4.72 17.69 -2.77
CA TYR A 105 4.36 16.34 -3.21
C TYR A 105 4.21 16.28 -4.75
N GLU A 106 3.39 17.17 -5.30
CA GLU A 106 3.20 17.26 -6.75
C GLU A 106 4.52 17.56 -7.50
N HIS A 107 5.35 18.40 -6.91
CA HIS A 107 6.69 18.69 -7.44
C HIS A 107 7.56 17.43 -7.50
N GLY A 108 7.58 16.62 -6.44
CA GLY A 108 8.30 15.33 -6.41
C GLY A 108 7.87 14.39 -7.55
N ILE A 109 6.54 14.26 -7.77
CA ILE A 109 5.99 13.47 -8.88
C ILE A 109 6.46 14.02 -10.23
N ARG A 110 6.39 15.33 -10.44
CA ARG A 110 6.88 15.97 -11.68
C ARG A 110 8.35 15.69 -11.94
N ARG A 111 9.20 15.78 -10.89
CA ARG A 111 10.65 15.54 -11.02
C ARG A 111 10.97 14.13 -11.48
N VAL A 112 10.23 13.10 -11.02
CA VAL A 112 10.46 11.73 -11.50
C VAL A 112 9.90 11.51 -12.91
N ILE A 113 8.83 12.22 -13.31
CA ILE A 113 8.29 12.15 -14.68
C ILE A 113 9.22 12.81 -15.70
N GLU A 114 9.86 13.94 -15.35
CA GLU A 114 10.77 14.69 -16.22
C GLU A 114 11.99 13.87 -16.68
N CYS A 115 12.31 12.76 -16.02
CA CYS A 115 13.36 11.87 -16.51
C CYS A 115 13.01 11.19 -17.84
N GLY A 116 11.74 11.16 -18.24
CA GLY A 116 11.23 10.42 -19.39
C GLY A 116 11.25 8.91 -19.16
N PRO A 117 10.44 8.37 -18.21
CA PRO A 117 10.53 6.99 -17.78
C PRO A 117 10.15 6.00 -18.87
N ASN A 118 10.77 4.83 -18.82
CA ASN A 118 10.42 3.68 -19.64
C ASN A 118 9.49 2.71 -18.88
N ILE A 119 9.70 2.56 -17.59
CA ILE A 119 8.86 1.73 -16.69
C ILE A 119 8.41 2.60 -15.52
N ILE A 120 7.17 2.37 -15.10
CA ILE A 120 6.55 3.08 -13.98
C ILE A 120 6.19 2.05 -12.90
N ILE A 121 6.51 2.36 -11.64
CA ILE A 121 5.98 1.65 -10.47
C ILE A 121 5.21 2.67 -9.67
N ASP A 122 3.90 2.50 -9.59
CA ASP A 122 2.97 3.47 -9.00
C ASP A 122 2.17 2.84 -7.86
N ASP A 123 1.81 3.65 -6.88
CA ASP A 123 1.02 3.26 -5.74
C ASP A 123 -0.08 4.32 -5.51
N GLY A 124 -1.22 4.09 -6.15
CA GLY A 124 -2.37 4.96 -6.15
C GLY A 124 -2.68 5.63 -7.48
N GLY A 125 -1.84 5.46 -8.50
CA GLY A 125 -2.07 5.92 -9.87
C GLY A 125 -1.78 7.39 -10.12
N ASP A 126 -1.06 8.09 -9.22
CA ASP A 126 -0.77 9.53 -9.37
C ASP A 126 0.26 9.78 -10.47
N LEU A 127 1.34 8.96 -10.57
CA LEU A 127 2.31 9.05 -11.67
C LEU A 127 1.65 8.83 -13.03
N VAL A 128 0.88 7.75 -13.14
CA VAL A 128 0.20 7.36 -14.39
C VAL A 128 -0.78 8.45 -14.81
N THR A 129 -1.59 8.96 -13.88
CA THR A 129 -2.56 10.03 -14.15
C THR A 129 -1.86 11.29 -14.63
N MET A 130 -0.83 11.74 -13.92
CA MET A 130 -0.10 12.96 -14.26
C MET A 130 0.60 12.85 -15.64
N ILE A 131 1.16 11.69 -16.00
CA ILE A 131 1.75 11.47 -17.32
C ILE A 131 0.68 11.63 -18.41
N HIS A 132 -0.50 11.04 -18.23
CA HIS A 132 -1.56 11.10 -19.24
C HIS A 132 -2.15 12.51 -19.40
N GLU A 133 -2.27 13.27 -18.33
CA GLU A 133 -2.89 14.58 -18.31
C GLU A 133 -1.92 15.71 -18.68
N ASN A 134 -0.69 15.66 -18.15
CA ASN A 134 0.24 16.77 -18.23
C ASN A 134 1.46 16.52 -19.13
N TYR A 135 1.83 15.25 -19.39
CA TYR A 135 3.03 14.88 -20.15
C TYR A 135 2.75 13.83 -21.25
N PRO A 136 1.71 14.01 -22.07
CA PRO A 136 1.31 13.04 -23.08
C PRO A 136 2.38 12.75 -24.15
N GLU A 137 3.34 13.63 -24.32
CA GLU A 137 4.48 13.47 -25.24
C GLU A 137 5.47 12.39 -24.76
N LEU A 138 5.48 12.05 -23.48
CA LEU A 138 6.33 10.99 -22.92
C LEU A 138 5.77 9.58 -23.12
N ILE A 139 4.47 9.46 -23.33
CA ILE A 139 3.75 8.17 -23.46
C ILE A 139 4.41 7.23 -24.48
N PRO A 140 4.86 7.67 -25.67
CA PRO A 140 5.52 6.78 -26.62
C PRO A 140 6.79 6.10 -26.12
N ASN A 141 7.43 6.63 -25.06
CA ASN A 141 8.65 6.10 -24.46
C ASN A 141 8.35 5.11 -23.32
N VAL A 142 7.12 5.10 -22.78
CA VAL A 142 6.71 4.23 -21.69
C VAL A 142 6.41 2.84 -22.22
N ILE A 143 7.15 1.84 -21.75
CA ILE A 143 6.94 0.41 -22.04
C ILE A 143 5.69 -0.08 -21.31
N GLY A 144 5.51 0.36 -20.07
CA GLY A 144 4.39 0.00 -19.21
C GLY A 144 4.66 0.36 -17.74
N GLY A 145 3.71 -0.01 -16.89
CA GLY A 145 3.84 0.21 -15.45
C GLY A 145 3.27 -0.93 -14.61
N CYS A 146 3.48 -0.83 -13.31
CA CYS A 146 3.02 -1.76 -12.29
C CYS A 146 2.28 -0.98 -11.21
N GLU A 147 1.06 -1.39 -10.85
CA GLU A 147 0.26 -0.73 -9.81
C GLU A 147 0.21 -1.58 -8.53
N GLU A 148 0.59 -0.94 -7.43
CA GLU A 148 0.74 -1.58 -6.11
C GLU A 148 -0.59 -1.72 -5.36
N THR A 149 -1.57 -0.81 -5.56
CA THR A 149 -2.70 -0.71 -4.65
C THR A 149 -4.08 -0.75 -5.33
N THR A 150 -5.07 -1.21 -4.59
CA THR A 150 -6.47 -1.31 -5.06
C THR A 150 -7.02 0.02 -5.57
N THR A 151 -6.71 1.14 -4.89
CA THR A 151 -7.20 2.47 -5.29
C THR A 151 -6.66 2.89 -6.65
N GLY A 152 -5.37 2.65 -6.91
CA GLY A 152 -4.78 2.89 -8.21
C GLY A 152 -5.39 2.01 -9.29
N ILE A 153 -5.64 0.72 -9.00
CA ILE A 153 -6.33 -0.18 -9.96
C ILE A 153 -7.71 0.36 -10.34
N LEU A 154 -8.53 0.83 -9.41
CA LEU A 154 -9.85 1.40 -9.72
C LEU A 154 -9.76 2.63 -10.63
N ARG A 155 -8.73 3.47 -10.45
CA ARG A 155 -8.44 4.59 -11.35
C ARG A 155 -8.04 4.10 -12.74
N LEU A 156 -7.13 3.13 -12.82
CA LEU A 156 -6.68 2.54 -14.07
C LEU A 156 -7.82 1.87 -14.84
N GLU A 157 -8.69 1.13 -14.15
CA GLU A 157 -9.90 0.53 -14.73
C GLU A 157 -10.82 1.59 -15.34
N THR A 158 -10.98 2.72 -14.63
CA THR A 158 -11.76 3.84 -15.14
C THR A 158 -11.10 4.46 -16.38
N MET A 159 -9.79 4.74 -16.33
CA MET A 159 -9.04 5.26 -17.48
C MET A 159 -9.08 4.30 -18.69
N ASN A 160 -8.98 3.00 -18.44
CA ASN A 160 -9.03 1.97 -19.47
C ASN A 160 -10.43 1.89 -20.12
N ARG A 161 -11.49 1.85 -19.32
CA ARG A 161 -12.88 1.88 -19.79
C ARG A 161 -13.19 3.11 -20.64
N GLU A 162 -12.62 4.26 -20.27
CA GLU A 162 -12.74 5.54 -21.01
C GLU A 162 -11.75 5.64 -22.18
N ARG A 163 -10.94 4.61 -22.42
CA ARG A 163 -9.89 4.57 -23.45
C ARG A 163 -8.86 5.70 -23.33
N ARG A 164 -8.60 6.15 -22.11
CA ARG A 164 -7.59 7.16 -21.79
C ARG A 164 -6.24 6.53 -21.44
N LEU A 165 -6.22 5.30 -20.92
CA LEU A 165 -4.98 4.57 -20.64
C LEU A 165 -4.30 4.16 -21.95
N ARG A 166 -3.04 4.57 -22.15
CA ARG A 166 -2.33 4.47 -23.44
C ARG A 166 -1.03 3.67 -23.39
N PHE A 167 -0.73 3.02 -22.28
CA PHE A 167 0.34 2.04 -22.13
C PHE A 167 -0.06 0.92 -21.18
N PRO A 168 0.56 -0.27 -21.30
CA PRO A 168 0.22 -1.43 -20.47
C PRO A 168 0.48 -1.19 -18.99
N MET A 169 -0.45 -1.64 -18.13
CA MET A 169 -0.29 -1.63 -16.67
C MET A 169 -0.51 -3.02 -16.10
N MET A 170 0.47 -3.51 -15.34
CA MET A 170 0.39 -4.76 -14.60
C MET A 170 -0.34 -4.52 -13.27
N LEU A 171 -1.40 -5.28 -13.02
CA LEU A 171 -2.22 -5.19 -11.80
C LEU A 171 -1.56 -6.00 -10.67
N VAL A 172 -0.44 -5.50 -10.14
CA VAL A 172 0.35 -6.21 -9.12
C VAL A 172 -0.45 -6.48 -7.85
N ASN A 173 -1.28 -5.53 -7.41
CA ASN A 173 -2.15 -5.74 -6.25
C ASN A 173 -3.07 -6.98 -6.40
N ASN A 174 -3.38 -7.40 -7.63
CA ASN A 174 -4.31 -8.51 -7.89
C ASN A 174 -3.59 -9.88 -7.94
N ALA A 175 -2.26 -9.92 -7.85
CA ALA A 175 -1.52 -11.17 -7.72
C ALA A 175 -1.85 -11.86 -6.37
N ALA A 176 -1.98 -13.20 -6.37
CA ALA A 176 -2.36 -13.94 -5.17
C ALA A 176 -1.31 -13.80 -4.06
N CYS A 177 -0.03 -13.86 -4.40
CA CYS A 177 1.07 -13.64 -3.44
C CYS A 177 1.17 -12.18 -2.95
N LYS A 178 0.44 -11.24 -3.55
CA LYS A 178 0.31 -9.87 -3.05
C LYS A 178 -0.91 -9.75 -2.14
N HIS A 179 -2.13 -9.83 -2.66
CA HIS A 179 -3.31 -9.45 -1.89
C HIS A 179 -3.68 -10.42 -0.75
N PHE A 180 -3.39 -11.72 -0.88
CA PHE A 180 -3.65 -12.66 0.22
C PHE A 180 -2.74 -12.41 1.43
N PHE A 181 -1.55 -11.89 1.22
CA PHE A 181 -0.54 -11.71 2.27
C PHE A 181 -0.40 -10.25 2.68
N ASP A 182 -0.08 -9.38 1.77
CA ASP A 182 0.14 -7.95 2.01
C ASP A 182 -1.15 -7.28 2.51
N ASN A 183 -2.21 -7.27 1.71
CA ASN A 183 -3.45 -6.60 2.09
C ASN A 183 -4.08 -7.24 3.34
N ARG A 184 -3.98 -8.56 3.52
CA ARG A 184 -4.60 -9.24 4.66
C ARG A 184 -3.72 -9.23 5.90
N TYR A 185 -2.52 -9.83 5.82
CA TYR A 185 -1.66 -10.00 6.99
C TYR A 185 -0.81 -8.75 7.26
N GLY A 186 -0.31 -8.11 6.21
CA GLY A 186 0.46 -6.87 6.30
C GLY A 186 -0.37 -5.74 6.91
N THR A 187 -1.51 -5.40 6.30
CA THR A 187 -2.42 -4.39 6.83
C THR A 187 -2.95 -4.78 8.20
N GLY A 188 -3.36 -6.06 8.36
CA GLY A 188 -3.91 -6.54 9.63
C GLY A 188 -2.96 -6.37 10.81
N GLN A 189 -1.66 -6.60 10.62
CA GLN A 189 -0.68 -6.39 11.68
C GLN A 189 -0.36 -4.89 11.86
N SER A 190 0.06 -4.22 10.79
CA SER A 190 0.60 -2.86 10.85
C SER A 190 -0.42 -1.81 11.35
N VAL A 191 -1.69 -1.99 11.06
CA VAL A 191 -2.77 -1.15 11.61
C VAL A 191 -2.79 -1.24 13.15
N TRP A 192 -2.70 -2.44 13.70
CA TRP A 192 -2.68 -2.63 15.14
C TRP A 192 -1.36 -2.19 15.77
N ASP A 193 -0.24 -2.31 15.08
CA ASP A 193 1.03 -1.73 15.52
C ASP A 193 0.90 -0.20 15.67
N GLY A 194 0.33 0.47 14.67
CA GLY A 194 0.07 1.90 14.69
C GLY A 194 -0.90 2.32 15.82
N ILE A 195 -2.05 1.64 15.94
CA ILE A 195 -3.05 1.94 16.99
C ILE A 195 -2.45 1.72 18.39
N ASN A 196 -1.81 0.58 18.64
CA ASN A 196 -1.26 0.23 19.95
C ASN A 196 -0.14 1.19 20.37
N ARG A 197 0.79 1.49 19.45
CA ARG A 197 1.90 2.43 19.69
C ARG A 197 1.40 3.84 19.99
N THR A 198 0.41 4.30 19.21
CA THR A 198 -0.10 5.68 19.32
C THR A 198 -0.95 5.87 20.55
N THR A 199 -1.87 4.94 20.83
CA THR A 199 -2.83 5.09 21.94
C THR A 199 -2.29 4.60 23.26
N ASN A 200 -1.48 3.53 23.28
CA ASN A 200 -1.06 2.79 24.48
C ASN A 200 -2.27 2.33 25.32
N LEU A 201 -3.37 1.92 24.67
CA LEU A 201 -4.59 1.45 25.33
C LEU A 201 -4.77 -0.05 25.09
N ILE A 202 -5.44 -0.71 26.05
CA ILE A 202 -5.82 -2.10 25.90
C ILE A 202 -6.94 -2.24 24.85
N VAL A 203 -6.80 -3.23 23.98
CA VAL A 203 -7.83 -3.56 22.95
C VAL A 203 -8.84 -4.57 23.48
N ALA A 204 -8.39 -5.49 24.35
CA ALA A 204 -9.23 -6.53 24.90
C ALA A 204 -10.50 -5.96 25.60
N GLY A 205 -11.63 -6.55 25.26
CA GLY A 205 -12.96 -6.17 25.79
C GLY A 205 -13.61 -4.98 25.08
N LYS A 206 -12.89 -4.20 24.27
CA LYS A 206 -13.46 -3.08 23.49
C LYS A 206 -14.24 -3.56 22.28
N TYR A 207 -15.23 -2.76 21.90
CA TYR A 207 -15.90 -2.91 20.61
C TYR A 207 -15.07 -2.21 19.53
N VAL A 208 -14.59 -3.00 18.57
CA VAL A 208 -13.84 -2.51 17.42
C VAL A 208 -14.70 -2.61 16.17
N VAL A 209 -15.01 -1.47 15.57
CA VAL A 209 -15.75 -1.38 14.31
C VAL A 209 -14.76 -1.35 13.16
N VAL A 210 -14.84 -2.34 12.27
CA VAL A 210 -14.06 -2.40 11.04
C VAL A 210 -15.01 -2.12 9.87
N ALA A 211 -14.81 -0.99 9.22
CA ALA A 211 -15.61 -0.60 8.06
C ALA A 211 -14.94 -1.10 6.78
N GLY A 212 -15.59 -2.06 6.12
CA GLY A 212 -15.09 -2.79 4.98
C GLY A 212 -14.59 -4.20 5.33
N TYR A 213 -14.95 -5.20 4.51
CA TYR A 213 -14.54 -6.60 4.70
C TYR A 213 -13.85 -7.18 3.44
N GLY A 214 -13.10 -6.32 2.73
CA GLY A 214 -12.11 -6.74 1.74
C GLY A 214 -10.89 -7.40 2.42
N TRP A 215 -9.82 -7.64 1.68
CA TRP A 215 -8.63 -8.30 2.23
C TRP A 215 -8.04 -7.57 3.43
N CYS A 216 -7.94 -6.24 3.38
CA CYS A 216 -7.47 -5.42 4.51
C CYS A 216 -8.40 -5.57 5.72
N GLY A 217 -9.71 -5.41 5.51
CA GLY A 217 -10.70 -5.52 6.58
C GLY A 217 -10.72 -6.87 7.27
N LYS A 218 -10.59 -7.97 6.51
CA LYS A 218 -10.42 -9.34 7.05
C LYS A 218 -9.21 -9.43 7.97
N GLY A 219 -8.08 -8.89 7.54
CA GLY A 219 -6.85 -8.87 8.33
C GLY A 219 -6.99 -8.07 9.62
N VAL A 220 -7.53 -6.86 9.53
CA VAL A 220 -7.76 -5.96 10.68
C VAL A 220 -8.72 -6.61 11.69
N ALA A 221 -9.86 -7.15 11.22
CA ALA A 221 -10.85 -7.82 12.06
C ALA A 221 -10.28 -9.06 12.76
N MET A 222 -9.54 -9.91 12.03
CA MET A 222 -8.88 -11.08 12.57
C MET A 222 -7.88 -10.74 13.68
N ARG A 223 -7.06 -9.71 13.47
CA ARG A 223 -6.08 -9.26 14.48
C ARG A 223 -6.76 -8.61 15.68
N ALA A 224 -7.81 -7.80 15.48
CA ALA A 224 -8.63 -7.26 16.57
C ALA A 224 -9.18 -8.38 17.47
N LYS A 225 -9.77 -9.41 16.86
CA LYS A 225 -10.27 -10.61 17.58
C LYS A 225 -9.14 -11.30 18.36
N GLY A 226 -7.97 -11.45 17.75
CA GLY A 226 -6.77 -12.00 18.40
C GLY A 226 -6.28 -11.19 19.60
N LEU A 227 -6.48 -9.87 19.59
CA LEU A 227 -6.19 -8.97 20.71
C LEU A 227 -7.31 -8.95 21.76
N GLY A 228 -8.36 -9.73 21.60
CA GLY A 228 -9.48 -9.86 22.56
C GLY A 228 -10.59 -8.82 22.37
N ALA A 229 -10.66 -8.16 21.23
CA ALA A 229 -11.76 -7.25 20.90
C ALA A 229 -13.08 -7.98 20.61
N LYS A 230 -14.19 -7.28 20.81
CA LYS A 230 -15.50 -7.59 20.26
C LYS A 230 -15.62 -6.88 18.91
N VAL A 231 -15.53 -7.63 17.82
CA VAL A 231 -15.44 -7.04 16.48
C VAL A 231 -16.82 -6.90 15.86
N ILE A 232 -17.09 -5.71 15.34
CA ILE A 232 -18.26 -5.36 14.51
C ILE A 232 -17.72 -5.03 13.13
N VAL A 233 -18.30 -5.60 12.09
CA VAL A 233 -17.99 -5.30 10.69
C VAL A 233 -19.15 -4.52 10.09
N THR A 234 -18.84 -3.46 9.34
CA THR A 234 -19.80 -2.76 8.48
C THR A 234 -19.39 -2.97 7.02
N GLU A 235 -20.33 -3.37 6.18
CA GLU A 235 -20.07 -3.70 4.78
C GLU A 235 -21.29 -3.43 3.91
N VAL A 236 -21.06 -3.04 2.64
CA VAL A 236 -22.13 -2.79 1.65
C VAL A 236 -22.35 -3.96 0.70
N ASP A 237 -21.31 -4.79 0.51
CA ASP A 237 -21.39 -6.00 -0.31
C ASP A 237 -22.00 -7.15 0.52
N PRO A 238 -23.18 -7.67 0.12
CA PRO A 238 -23.86 -8.70 0.90
C PRO A 238 -23.09 -10.02 0.98
N ILE A 239 -22.23 -10.32 0.00
CA ILE A 239 -21.40 -11.54 0.02
C ILE A 239 -20.30 -11.42 1.07
N LYS A 240 -19.59 -10.29 1.10
CA LYS A 240 -18.57 -10.02 2.09
C LYS A 240 -19.15 -9.88 3.50
N ALA A 241 -20.33 -9.27 3.63
CA ALA A 241 -21.05 -9.19 4.90
C ALA A 241 -21.39 -10.58 5.43
N MET A 242 -21.88 -11.49 4.56
CA MET A 242 -22.17 -12.87 4.91
C MET A 242 -20.91 -13.66 5.28
N GLU A 243 -19.80 -13.43 4.58
CA GLU A 243 -18.49 -13.99 4.92
C GLU A 243 -18.04 -13.55 6.33
N ALA A 244 -18.19 -12.27 6.67
CA ALA A 244 -17.86 -11.76 8.00
C ALA A 244 -18.69 -12.44 9.10
N VAL A 245 -19.99 -12.71 8.86
CA VAL A 245 -20.82 -13.47 9.78
C VAL A 245 -20.30 -14.90 9.96
N MET A 246 -19.90 -15.58 8.87
CA MET A 246 -19.36 -16.94 8.94
C MET A 246 -18.01 -17.02 9.66
N ASP A 247 -17.20 -15.92 9.58
CA ASP A 247 -15.96 -15.78 10.34
C ASP A 247 -16.19 -15.46 11.84
N GLY A 248 -17.47 -15.32 12.23
CA GLY A 248 -17.92 -15.16 13.62
C GLY A 248 -17.83 -13.71 14.11
N PHE A 249 -18.03 -12.76 13.22
CA PHE A 249 -18.14 -11.33 13.55
C PHE A 249 -19.61 -10.86 13.59
N GLN A 250 -19.89 -9.84 14.39
CA GLN A 250 -21.13 -9.12 14.28
C GLN A 250 -21.12 -8.25 13.02
N VAL A 251 -22.25 -8.22 12.29
CA VAL A 251 -22.40 -7.34 11.12
C VAL A 251 -23.60 -6.44 11.32
N MET A 252 -23.42 -5.14 11.10
CA MET A 252 -24.50 -4.16 11.18
C MET A 252 -24.18 -2.93 10.32
N SER A 253 -25.13 -2.03 10.14
CA SER A 253 -24.88 -0.75 9.46
C SER A 253 -23.97 0.16 10.29
N MET A 254 -23.26 1.11 9.65
CA MET A 254 -22.42 2.08 10.37
C MET A 254 -23.27 2.94 11.33
N ALA A 255 -24.49 3.29 10.95
CA ALA A 255 -25.40 4.03 11.82
C ALA A 255 -25.71 3.31 13.14
N GLN A 256 -25.79 1.97 13.13
CA GLN A 256 -25.93 1.15 14.34
C GLN A 256 -24.60 1.02 15.08
N ALA A 257 -23.52 0.71 14.35
CA ALA A 257 -22.21 0.50 14.92
C ALA A 257 -21.63 1.74 15.60
N ALA A 258 -22.00 2.95 15.14
CA ALA A 258 -21.51 4.22 15.68
C ALA A 258 -21.77 4.35 17.18
N SER A 259 -22.92 3.90 17.68
CA SER A 259 -23.25 3.95 19.11
C SER A 259 -22.60 2.83 19.94
N GLU A 260 -22.08 1.79 19.29
CA GLU A 260 -21.52 0.61 19.95
C GLU A 260 -19.98 0.61 20.01
N GLY A 261 -19.33 1.26 19.03
CA GLY A 261 -17.88 1.23 18.85
C GLY A 261 -17.11 2.04 19.89
N ASP A 262 -15.95 1.50 20.28
CA ASP A 262 -14.93 2.22 21.05
C ASP A 262 -13.75 2.63 20.15
N ILE A 263 -13.42 1.80 19.15
CA ILE A 263 -12.40 2.05 18.13
C ILE A 263 -12.99 1.78 16.75
N PHE A 264 -12.79 2.69 15.83
CA PHE A 264 -13.28 2.61 14.44
C PHE A 264 -12.08 2.59 13.51
N VAL A 265 -12.03 1.60 12.61
CA VAL A 265 -10.99 1.44 11.58
C VAL A 265 -11.66 1.35 10.22
N THR A 266 -11.44 2.36 9.36
CA THR A 266 -11.96 2.34 7.99
C THR A 266 -10.93 1.74 7.03
N VAL A 267 -11.39 0.86 6.13
CA VAL A 267 -10.56 0.12 5.16
C VAL A 267 -11.34 -0.18 3.87
N THR A 268 -12.15 0.76 3.42
CA THR A 268 -13.07 0.57 2.29
C THR A 268 -12.51 1.06 0.96
N GLY A 269 -11.63 2.05 0.98
CA GLY A 269 -11.20 2.78 -0.21
C GLY A 269 -12.27 3.73 -0.77
N CYS A 270 -13.35 4.00 0.00
CA CYS A 270 -14.43 4.89 -0.37
C CYS A 270 -14.38 6.18 0.46
N ASP A 271 -14.96 7.24 -0.03
CA ASP A 271 -15.11 8.49 0.73
C ASP A 271 -16.31 8.44 1.69
N ASP A 272 -16.32 9.33 2.67
CA ASP A 272 -17.45 9.60 3.57
C ASP A 272 -18.04 8.36 4.29
N VAL A 273 -17.19 7.43 4.72
CA VAL A 273 -17.60 6.22 5.45
C VAL A 273 -18.02 6.58 6.88
N ILE A 274 -17.27 7.47 7.54
CA ILE A 274 -17.63 8.04 8.84
C ILE A 274 -17.87 9.54 8.67
N THR A 275 -19.13 9.97 8.89
CA THR A 275 -19.61 11.32 8.66
C THR A 275 -20.14 11.95 9.95
N LYS A 276 -20.57 13.20 9.85
CA LYS A 276 -21.19 13.99 10.93
C LYS A 276 -22.21 13.21 11.76
N GLU A 277 -23.11 12.48 11.11
CA GLU A 277 -24.18 11.73 11.77
C GLU A 277 -23.62 10.63 12.67
N HIS A 278 -22.54 9.98 12.21
CA HIS A 278 -21.86 8.93 12.97
C HIS A 278 -21.13 9.50 14.18
N PHE A 279 -20.41 10.62 14.05
CA PHE A 279 -19.74 11.29 15.18
C PHE A 279 -20.73 11.71 16.27
N LEU A 280 -21.93 12.19 15.89
CA LEU A 280 -22.99 12.54 16.83
C LEU A 280 -23.55 11.34 17.60
N ALA A 281 -23.44 10.13 17.05
CA ALA A 281 -23.89 8.89 17.69
C ALA A 281 -22.81 8.19 18.53
N MET A 282 -21.52 8.51 18.32
CA MET A 282 -20.39 7.85 18.98
C MET A 282 -20.39 8.06 20.49
N LYS A 283 -19.77 7.11 21.19
CA LYS A 283 -19.52 7.21 22.63
C LYS A 283 -18.51 8.32 22.93
N ASP A 284 -18.55 8.82 24.17
CA ASP A 284 -17.45 9.63 24.70
C ASP A 284 -16.14 8.82 24.67
N GLY A 285 -15.09 9.41 24.16
CA GLY A 285 -13.78 8.78 24.06
C GLY A 285 -13.61 7.85 22.85
N ALA A 286 -14.54 7.84 21.90
CA ALA A 286 -14.40 7.05 20.67
C ALA A 286 -13.15 7.45 19.86
N ILE A 287 -12.44 6.47 19.33
CA ILE A 287 -11.22 6.65 18.55
C ILE A 287 -11.46 6.22 17.11
N CYS A 288 -11.21 7.10 16.15
CA CYS A 288 -11.31 6.78 14.73
C CYS A 288 -9.92 6.82 14.09
N CYS A 289 -9.68 5.87 13.20
CA CYS A 289 -8.49 5.84 12.35
C CYS A 289 -8.83 5.25 10.99
N ASN A 290 -8.00 5.57 10.02
CA ASN A 290 -8.11 5.09 8.65
C ASN A 290 -6.92 4.20 8.29
N ALA A 291 -7.19 3.14 7.55
CA ALA A 291 -6.19 2.28 6.91
C ALA A 291 -6.46 2.09 5.41
N GLY A 292 -7.37 2.89 4.84
CA GLY A 292 -7.52 3.05 3.40
C GLY A 292 -6.48 4.02 2.84
N HIS A 293 -6.24 3.94 1.53
CA HIS A 293 -5.13 4.66 0.88
C HIS A 293 -5.20 6.19 1.04
N PHE A 294 -6.39 6.77 0.91
CA PHE A 294 -6.62 8.22 1.05
C PHE A 294 -7.29 8.57 2.38
N ASP A 295 -7.15 9.81 2.81
CA ASP A 295 -7.67 10.37 4.07
C ASP A 295 -9.14 10.85 3.97
N CYS A 296 -9.92 10.28 3.05
CA CYS A 296 -11.31 10.69 2.78
C CYS A 296 -12.37 9.80 3.45
N GLU A 297 -11.99 8.62 3.98
CA GLU A 297 -12.96 7.69 4.58
C GLU A 297 -13.55 8.21 5.90
N VAL A 298 -12.72 8.83 6.74
CA VAL A 298 -13.15 9.53 7.95
C VAL A 298 -13.27 11.01 7.64
N ASN A 299 -14.48 11.55 7.56
CA ASN A 299 -14.67 12.95 7.19
C ASN A 299 -14.30 13.89 8.35
N VAL A 300 -12.99 14.14 8.50
CA VAL A 300 -12.44 15.01 9.53
C VAL A 300 -12.92 16.47 9.37
N ALA A 301 -13.20 16.91 8.13
CA ALA A 301 -13.71 18.26 7.89
C ALA A 301 -15.08 18.45 8.54
N GLN A 302 -15.99 17.50 8.38
CA GLN A 302 -17.30 17.53 9.06
C GLN A 302 -17.17 17.43 10.58
N LEU A 303 -16.18 16.67 11.09
CA LEU A 303 -15.93 16.62 12.54
C LEU A 303 -15.44 17.98 13.07
N LYS A 304 -14.57 18.67 12.34
CA LYS A 304 -14.12 20.04 12.68
C LYS A 304 -15.26 21.05 12.71
N GLU A 305 -16.20 20.94 11.77
CA GLU A 305 -17.41 21.79 11.77
C GLU A 305 -18.32 21.54 12.97
N LEU A 306 -18.36 20.30 13.47
CA LEU A 306 -19.15 19.91 14.64
C LEU A 306 -18.51 20.31 15.96
N ALA A 307 -17.19 20.24 16.05
CA ALA A 307 -16.45 20.40 17.28
C ALA A 307 -16.49 21.84 17.77
N VAL A 308 -16.63 22.02 19.08
CA VAL A 308 -16.50 23.33 19.73
C VAL A 308 -15.06 23.70 20.02
N SER A 309 -14.18 22.71 20.09
CA SER A 309 -12.72 22.88 20.18
C SER A 309 -11.99 21.68 19.63
N GLU A 310 -10.75 21.90 19.18
CA GLU A 310 -9.80 20.85 18.80
C GLU A 310 -8.43 21.12 19.42
N LYS A 311 -7.73 20.06 19.82
CA LYS A 311 -6.36 20.15 20.34
C LYS A 311 -5.61 18.84 20.19
N PRO A 312 -4.27 18.87 20.11
CA PRO A 312 -3.46 17.65 20.20
C PRO A 312 -3.67 16.96 21.57
N ALA A 313 -4.02 15.66 21.54
CA ALA A 313 -4.11 14.83 22.75
C ALA A 313 -2.78 14.10 23.02
N ARG A 314 -2.16 13.58 21.96
CA ARG A 314 -0.84 12.93 21.95
C ARG A 314 -0.18 13.12 20.58
N GLN A 315 1.05 12.65 20.44
CA GLN A 315 1.66 12.54 19.11
C GLN A 315 0.76 11.68 18.21
N ASN A 316 0.41 12.20 17.05
CA ASN A 316 -0.50 11.60 16.06
C ASN A 316 -1.94 11.36 16.55
N ILE A 317 -2.40 11.97 17.62
CA ILE A 317 -3.81 11.95 18.06
C ILE A 317 -4.33 13.37 18.25
N GLN A 318 -5.40 13.69 17.54
CA GLN A 318 -6.17 14.92 17.69
C GLN A 318 -7.46 14.64 18.47
N GLU A 319 -7.76 15.47 19.48
CA GLU A 319 -8.99 15.48 20.26
C GLU A 319 -9.95 16.52 19.70
N TYR A 320 -11.22 16.15 19.59
CA TYR A 320 -12.32 17.01 19.19
C TYR A 320 -13.40 16.99 20.27
N ASP A 321 -13.68 18.16 20.88
CA ASP A 321 -14.74 18.32 21.86
C ASP A 321 -16.06 18.59 21.14
N LEU A 322 -17.08 17.74 21.34
CA LEU A 322 -18.41 17.92 20.78
C LEU A 322 -19.25 18.88 21.65
N PRO A 323 -20.34 19.50 21.10
CA PRO A 323 -21.17 20.46 21.82
C PRO A 323 -21.83 19.91 23.09
N ASP A 324 -22.03 18.61 23.20
CA ASP A 324 -22.62 17.92 24.37
C ASP A 324 -21.56 17.47 25.41
N GLY A 325 -20.32 17.84 25.22
CA GLY A 325 -19.20 17.56 26.11
C GLY A 325 -18.50 16.22 25.88
N ARG A 326 -18.99 15.40 24.95
CA ARG A 326 -18.27 14.17 24.51
C ARG A 326 -17.05 14.51 23.68
N LYS A 327 -16.09 13.59 23.68
CA LYS A 327 -14.83 13.70 22.93
C LYS A 327 -14.72 12.61 21.88
N VAL A 328 -14.22 12.96 20.72
CA VAL A 328 -13.84 12.03 19.64
C VAL A 328 -12.37 12.25 19.34
N TYR A 329 -11.63 11.16 19.15
CA TYR A 329 -10.21 11.17 18.83
C TYR A 329 -9.96 10.69 17.41
N ILE A 330 -9.10 11.38 16.69
CA ILE A 330 -8.66 10.98 15.35
C ILE A 330 -7.16 10.68 15.38
N ILE A 331 -6.79 9.49 14.91
CA ILE A 331 -5.37 9.11 14.75
C ILE A 331 -4.89 9.55 13.37
N ALA A 332 -3.67 10.12 13.31
CA ALA A 332 -2.97 10.49 12.08
C ALA A 332 -3.80 11.38 11.13
N GLU A 333 -4.64 12.24 11.69
CA GLU A 333 -5.52 13.14 10.92
C GLU A 333 -6.43 12.44 9.90
N GLY A 334 -6.77 11.17 10.13
CA GLY A 334 -7.54 10.33 9.19
C GLY A 334 -6.71 9.72 8.06
N ARG A 335 -5.39 9.87 8.07
CA ARG A 335 -4.47 9.25 7.11
C ARG A 335 -4.14 7.81 7.52
N LEU A 336 -3.43 7.08 6.65
CA LEU A 336 -2.98 5.70 6.88
C LEU A 336 -2.28 5.52 8.22
N VAL A 337 -2.98 4.93 9.20
CA VAL A 337 -2.47 4.77 10.58
C VAL A 337 -1.22 3.90 10.66
N ASN A 338 -1.10 2.90 9.80
CA ASN A 338 0.02 1.95 9.78
C ASN A 338 1.33 2.57 9.28
N LEU A 339 1.27 3.63 8.52
CA LEU A 339 2.45 4.33 7.97
C LEU A 339 2.72 5.66 8.68
N ALA A 340 1.68 6.43 9.01
CA ALA A 340 1.83 7.69 9.71
C ALA A 340 2.22 7.51 11.19
N ALA A 341 1.85 6.38 11.79
CA ALA A 341 2.07 6.07 13.21
C ALA A 341 2.88 4.78 13.45
N GLY A 342 3.39 4.13 12.40
CA GLY A 342 4.14 2.89 12.43
C GLY A 342 5.13 2.77 11.28
N ASP A 343 5.73 1.59 11.14
CA ASP A 343 6.75 1.30 10.11
C ASP A 343 6.15 0.61 8.85
N GLY A 344 4.81 0.64 8.71
CA GLY A 344 4.11 0.00 7.60
C GLY A 344 4.07 -1.53 7.71
N HIS A 345 3.87 -2.20 6.58
CA HIS A 345 3.73 -3.65 6.54
C HIS A 345 5.05 -4.37 6.89
N PRO A 346 5.00 -5.57 7.52
CA PRO A 346 6.19 -6.33 7.89
C PRO A 346 7.10 -6.64 6.69
N ALA A 347 8.42 -6.60 6.91
CA ALA A 347 9.42 -6.84 5.86
C ALA A 347 9.23 -8.19 5.15
N GLU A 348 8.96 -9.27 5.90
CA GLU A 348 8.75 -10.61 5.34
C GLU A 348 7.51 -10.71 4.43
N ILE A 349 6.52 -9.83 4.62
CA ILE A 349 5.34 -9.71 3.76
C ILE A 349 5.68 -8.90 2.51
N MET A 350 6.33 -7.73 2.68
CA MET A 350 6.72 -6.88 1.56
C MET A 350 7.76 -7.53 0.65
N ASP A 351 8.55 -8.48 1.16
CA ASP A 351 9.43 -9.33 0.38
C ASP A 351 8.72 -10.02 -0.80
N MET A 352 7.50 -10.54 -0.57
CA MET A 352 6.69 -11.14 -1.64
C MET A 352 6.07 -10.09 -2.56
N SER A 353 5.49 -9.02 -2.02
CA SER A 353 4.87 -7.95 -2.82
C SER A 353 5.87 -7.30 -3.75
N PHE A 354 7.05 -6.96 -3.23
CA PHE A 354 8.09 -6.31 -4.01
C PHE A 354 8.82 -7.27 -4.97
N ALA A 355 8.86 -8.58 -4.67
CA ALA A 355 9.29 -9.56 -5.65
C ALA A 355 8.33 -9.64 -6.84
N ILE A 356 7.00 -9.59 -6.61
CA ILE A 356 6.00 -9.48 -7.69
C ILE A 356 6.22 -8.19 -8.49
N GLN A 357 6.48 -7.05 -7.84
CA GLN A 357 6.80 -5.78 -8.51
C GLN A 357 8.03 -5.91 -9.41
N ALA A 358 9.15 -6.39 -8.86
CA ALA A 358 10.40 -6.53 -9.58
C ALA A 358 10.29 -7.48 -10.79
N LEU A 359 9.62 -8.63 -10.61
CA LEU A 359 9.39 -9.59 -11.68
C LEU A 359 8.37 -9.10 -12.72
N SER A 360 7.35 -8.34 -12.31
CA SER A 360 6.41 -7.70 -13.24
C SER A 360 7.07 -6.60 -14.06
N ALA A 361 7.91 -5.78 -13.46
CA ALA A 361 8.72 -4.79 -14.18
C ALA A 361 9.68 -5.48 -15.17
N LYS A 362 10.32 -6.60 -14.77
CA LYS A 362 11.13 -7.41 -15.67
C LYS A 362 10.31 -7.99 -16.83
N TYR A 363 9.10 -8.48 -16.53
CA TYR A 363 8.18 -9.00 -17.56
C TYR A 363 7.84 -7.92 -18.61
N LEU A 364 7.57 -6.69 -18.18
CA LEU A 364 7.35 -5.56 -19.08
C LEU A 364 8.57 -5.29 -19.96
N ALA A 365 9.78 -5.26 -19.38
CA ALA A 365 11.02 -5.04 -20.10
C ALA A 365 11.28 -6.12 -21.18
N ASP A 366 11.05 -7.38 -20.83
CA ASP A 366 11.29 -8.54 -21.70
C ASP A 366 10.23 -8.65 -22.82
N ASN A 367 8.98 -8.24 -22.56
CA ASN A 367 7.83 -8.43 -23.47
C ASN A 367 7.35 -7.14 -24.16
N ARG A 368 8.12 -6.06 -24.12
CA ARG A 368 7.75 -4.74 -24.66
C ARG A 368 7.18 -4.76 -26.08
N MET A 369 7.72 -5.64 -26.94
CA MET A 369 7.31 -5.74 -28.36
C MET A 369 5.98 -6.48 -28.53
N VAL A 370 5.60 -7.34 -27.59
CA VAL A 370 4.34 -8.09 -27.60
C VAL A 370 3.23 -7.22 -27.05
N LEU A 371 3.45 -6.62 -25.90
CA LEU A 371 2.49 -5.77 -25.20
C LEU A 371 2.14 -4.51 -26.00
N ALA A 372 3.10 -3.92 -26.71
CA ALA A 372 2.85 -2.78 -27.60
C ALA A 372 1.92 -3.09 -28.79
N ARG A 373 1.69 -4.36 -29.10
CA ARG A 373 0.79 -4.79 -30.19
C ARG A 373 -0.62 -5.09 -29.73
N ASP A 374 -0.81 -5.32 -28.44
CA ASP A 374 -2.11 -5.61 -27.84
C ASP A 374 -2.83 -4.31 -27.48
N LEU A 375 -3.31 -3.61 -28.52
CA LEU A 375 -3.97 -2.31 -28.41
C LEU A 375 -5.41 -2.40 -27.87
N GLY A 376 -5.86 -3.58 -27.42
CA GLY A 376 -7.26 -3.81 -27.02
C GLY A 376 -7.51 -3.55 -25.54
N ASP A 377 -6.66 -4.06 -24.68
CA ASP A 377 -6.74 -3.92 -23.21
C ASP A 377 -5.37 -3.54 -22.66
N MET A 378 -5.32 -2.45 -21.93
CA MET A 378 -4.09 -1.94 -21.31
C MET A 378 -3.87 -2.46 -19.89
N LEU A 379 -4.84 -3.18 -19.33
CA LEU A 379 -4.73 -3.77 -18.00
C LEU A 379 -4.37 -5.25 -18.10
N HIS A 380 -3.27 -5.62 -17.50
CA HIS A 380 -2.74 -6.97 -17.52
C HIS A 380 -2.65 -7.56 -16.11
N CYS A 381 -3.23 -8.73 -15.90
CA CYS A 381 -2.94 -9.49 -14.70
C CYS A 381 -1.47 -9.93 -14.69
N VAL A 382 -0.89 -10.02 -13.50
CA VAL A 382 0.41 -10.65 -13.32
C VAL A 382 0.32 -12.12 -13.80
N PRO A 383 1.22 -12.59 -14.67
CA PRO A 383 1.24 -13.98 -15.09
C PRO A 383 1.27 -14.94 -13.89
N GLU A 384 0.43 -15.98 -13.93
CA GLU A 384 0.39 -16.99 -12.85
C GLU A 384 1.76 -17.62 -12.59
N SER A 385 2.60 -17.74 -13.61
CA SER A 385 3.97 -18.24 -13.48
C SER A 385 4.82 -17.39 -12.54
N ILE A 386 4.68 -16.06 -12.56
CA ILE A 386 5.38 -15.14 -11.66
C ILE A 386 4.87 -15.33 -10.23
N ASP A 387 3.56 -15.36 -10.06
CA ASP A 387 2.93 -15.53 -8.74
C ASP A 387 3.34 -16.85 -8.08
N ARG A 388 3.31 -17.94 -8.86
CA ARG A 388 3.79 -19.26 -8.39
C ARG A 388 5.29 -19.29 -8.12
N GLU A 389 6.10 -18.63 -8.92
CA GLU A 389 7.55 -18.52 -8.71
C GLU A 389 7.85 -17.85 -7.36
N VAL A 390 7.19 -16.72 -7.07
CA VAL A 390 7.33 -16.02 -5.78
C VAL A 390 6.94 -16.93 -4.62
N ALA A 391 5.81 -17.64 -4.71
CA ALA A 391 5.37 -18.57 -3.68
C ALA A 391 6.38 -19.71 -3.43
N PHE A 392 6.91 -20.33 -4.50
CA PHE A 392 7.90 -21.40 -4.38
C PHE A 392 9.24 -20.92 -3.80
N ARG A 393 9.70 -19.74 -4.22
CA ARG A 393 10.92 -19.14 -3.66
C ARG A 393 10.75 -18.87 -2.17
N LYS A 394 9.60 -18.31 -1.75
CA LYS A 394 9.31 -18.01 -0.34
C LYS A 394 9.22 -19.27 0.52
N LEU A 395 8.53 -20.31 0.04
CA LEU A 395 8.48 -21.60 0.73
C LEU A 395 9.87 -22.21 0.91
N ARG A 396 10.69 -22.16 -0.13
CA ARG A 396 12.07 -22.63 -0.08
C ARG A 396 12.90 -21.87 0.96
N ASP A 397 12.76 -20.53 1.01
CA ASP A 397 13.49 -19.69 1.97
C ASP A 397 13.06 -19.99 3.42
N TRP A 398 11.83 -20.40 3.62
CA TRP A 398 11.33 -20.91 4.90
C TRP A 398 11.69 -22.39 5.18
N GLY A 399 12.39 -23.06 4.25
CA GLY A 399 12.71 -24.49 4.39
C GLY A 399 11.49 -25.43 4.31
N ILE A 400 10.39 -24.97 3.71
CA ILE A 400 9.14 -25.71 3.59
C ILE A 400 9.11 -26.45 2.26
N THR A 401 8.87 -27.77 2.32
CA THR A 401 8.62 -28.60 1.15
C THR A 401 7.15 -28.99 1.11
N ILE A 402 6.54 -28.90 -0.07
CA ILE A 402 5.15 -29.29 -0.30
C ILE A 402 5.09 -30.52 -1.22
N ASP A 403 3.94 -31.19 -1.23
CA ASP A 403 3.69 -32.33 -2.10
C ASP A 403 3.70 -31.93 -3.58
N THR A 404 4.07 -32.87 -4.44
CA THR A 404 3.98 -32.76 -5.90
C THR A 404 3.00 -33.79 -6.43
N LEU A 405 2.23 -33.43 -7.46
CA LEU A 405 1.31 -34.36 -8.08
C LEU A 405 2.08 -35.52 -8.75
N THR A 406 1.63 -36.75 -8.49
CA THR A 406 2.08 -37.89 -9.27
C THR A 406 1.58 -37.79 -10.72
N PRO A 407 2.24 -38.45 -11.69
CA PRO A 407 1.77 -38.45 -13.08
C PRO A 407 0.28 -38.86 -13.23
N ALA A 408 -0.17 -39.82 -12.42
CA ALA A 408 -1.57 -40.25 -12.42
C ALA A 408 -2.53 -39.17 -11.93
N GLN A 409 -2.15 -38.43 -10.87
CA GLN A 409 -2.93 -37.29 -10.36
C GLN A 409 -2.95 -36.14 -11.34
N HIS A 410 -1.79 -35.82 -11.96
CA HIS A 410 -1.70 -34.80 -12.98
C HIS A 410 -2.61 -35.10 -14.17
N LYS A 411 -2.55 -36.35 -14.67
CA LYS A 411 -3.43 -36.79 -15.74
C LYS A 411 -4.92 -36.72 -15.37
N TYR A 412 -5.28 -37.06 -14.12
CA TYR A 412 -6.66 -37.00 -13.64
C TYR A 412 -7.18 -35.53 -13.61
N LEU A 413 -6.37 -34.61 -13.15
CA LEU A 413 -6.77 -33.22 -12.99
C LEU A 413 -6.75 -32.43 -14.29
N TYR A 414 -5.78 -32.67 -15.17
CA TYR A 414 -5.50 -31.84 -16.34
C TYR A 414 -5.66 -32.55 -17.69
N GLY A 415 -5.85 -33.87 -17.67
CA GLY A 415 -6.10 -34.65 -18.90
C GLY A 415 -4.84 -34.97 -19.73
N GLU A 416 -3.64 -34.68 -19.21
CA GLU A 416 -2.35 -34.88 -19.89
C GLU A 416 -1.51 -35.99 -19.24
#